data_f5d9fe838c909637e7281b3b95d5ac3b
#
_entry.id   f5d9fe838c909637e7281b3b95d5ac3b
#
_cell.length_a   1.000
_cell.length_b   1.000
_cell.length_c   1.000
_cell.angle_alpha   90.00
_cell.angle_beta   90.00
_cell.angle_gamma   90.00
#
_symmetry.space_group_name_H-M   'P 1'
#
loop_
_entity.id
_entity.type
_entity.pdbx_description
1 polymer ?
#
loop_
_entity_poly.entity_id
_entity_poly.type
_entity_poly.pdbx_seq_one_letter_code
_entity_poly.pdbx_strand_id
1 'polypeptide(L)'
;MVNIPKSRNTYRRRSKTHTPHKVTQYKTGKASLSAQGKRRYDKKQAGLGGQTKPVFHKKAKTTKKIVLKFECTMCKAKRMKPIKRTKQFEPSEHILAVDEFENMHTFVSRPLSTLDDQGLLHVDGPGLFSEDRLCSQ
;
A
#
# COMPACT_ATOMS: atom_id res chain seq x y z
N MET A 1 -5.33 15.16 1.79
CA MET A 1 -5.74 14.64 3.10
C MET A 1 -6.14 13.19 2.92
N VAL A 2 -5.73 12.27 3.78
CA VAL A 2 -6.16 10.86 3.68
C VAL A 2 -6.82 10.50 5.00
N ASN A 3 -8.06 10.02 4.90
CA ASN A 3 -8.86 9.58 6.02
C ASN A 3 -9.03 8.05 5.98
N ILE A 4 -8.81 7.35 7.09
CA ILE A 4 -8.90 5.89 7.15
C ILE A 4 -9.61 5.51 8.44
N PRO A 5 -10.54 4.53 8.38
CA PRO A 5 -11.29 4.10 9.56
C PRO A 5 -10.36 3.44 10.60
N LYS A 6 -10.66 3.65 11.88
CA LYS A 6 -9.94 3.05 13.01
C LYS A 6 -10.11 1.53 13.10
N SER A 7 -11.15 0.98 12.49
CA SER A 7 -11.42 -0.45 12.42
C SER A 7 -11.72 -0.88 10.99
N ARG A 8 -11.18 -2.01 10.56
CA ARG A 8 -11.41 -2.55 9.22
C ARG A 8 -11.35 -4.07 9.22
N ASN A 9 -12.26 -4.70 8.48
CA ASN A 9 -12.19 -6.14 8.21
C ASN A 9 -11.13 -6.41 7.15
N THR A 10 -10.14 -7.26 7.47
CA THR A 10 -9.08 -7.65 6.55
C THR A 10 -8.83 -9.15 6.62
N TYR A 11 -8.31 -9.70 5.51
CA TYR A 11 -7.99 -11.11 5.40
C TYR A 11 -6.87 -11.51 6.35
N ARG A 12 -7.11 -12.55 7.13
CA ARG A 12 -6.16 -13.15 8.06
C ARG A 12 -5.66 -14.48 7.50
N ARG A 13 -4.36 -14.58 7.26
CA ARG A 13 -3.74 -15.79 6.71
C ARG A 13 -3.94 -17.04 7.56
N ARG A 14 -3.89 -16.91 8.88
CA ARG A 14 -3.95 -18.04 9.81
C ARG A 14 -5.32 -18.72 9.85
N SER A 15 -6.38 -17.95 9.79
CA SER A 15 -7.77 -18.45 9.78
C SER A 15 -8.37 -18.54 8.39
N LYS A 16 -7.69 -18.04 7.35
CA LYS A 16 -8.19 -17.93 5.97
C LYS A 16 -9.54 -17.20 5.85
N THR A 17 -9.87 -16.36 6.83
CA THR A 17 -11.13 -15.60 6.91
C THR A 17 -10.86 -14.11 7.09
N HIS A 18 -11.84 -13.27 6.77
CA HIS A 18 -11.79 -11.86 7.10
C HIS A 18 -12.16 -11.64 8.57
N THR A 19 -11.31 -10.95 9.30
CA THR A 19 -11.50 -10.65 10.72
C THR A 19 -11.36 -9.15 10.97
N PRO A 20 -12.00 -8.59 12.02
CA PRO A 20 -11.84 -7.20 12.38
C PRO A 20 -10.42 -6.91 12.87
N HIS A 21 -9.84 -5.84 12.35
CA HIS A 21 -8.52 -5.35 12.73
C HIS A 21 -8.61 -3.90 13.17
N LYS A 22 -7.95 -3.58 14.26
CA LYS A 22 -7.71 -2.20 14.71
C LYS A 22 -6.61 -1.59 13.86
N VAL A 23 -6.86 -0.39 13.35
CA VAL A 23 -5.92 0.34 12.49
C VAL A 23 -5.29 1.47 13.30
N THR A 24 -3.97 1.51 13.35
CA THR A 24 -3.20 2.55 14.00
C THR A 24 -2.07 3.03 13.09
N GLN A 25 -1.66 4.27 13.22
CA GLN A 25 -0.48 4.75 12.52
C GLN A 25 0.78 4.19 13.18
N TYR A 26 1.70 3.64 12.39
CA TYR A 26 3.02 3.26 12.86
C TYR A 26 3.86 4.51 13.15
N LYS A 27 4.41 4.58 14.33
CA LYS A 27 5.42 5.58 14.72
C LYS A 27 6.70 4.85 15.09
N THR A 28 7.84 5.42 14.72
CA THR A 28 9.15 4.90 15.13
C THR A 28 9.29 4.98 16.65
N GLY A 29 9.69 3.89 17.25
CA GLY A 29 9.92 3.83 18.70
C GLY A 29 11.14 4.67 19.12
N LYS A 30 11.27 4.91 20.41
CA LYS A 30 12.44 5.56 21.01
C LYS A 30 13.68 4.68 20.77
N ALA A 31 14.78 5.30 20.34
CA ALA A 31 16.05 4.59 20.16
C ALA A 31 16.60 4.10 21.51
N SER A 32 17.05 2.83 21.56
CA SER A 32 17.69 2.28 22.75
C SER A 32 19.11 2.82 22.89
N LEU A 33 19.42 3.30 24.06
CA LEU A 33 20.80 3.75 24.41
C LEU A 33 21.76 2.57 24.61
N SER A 34 21.24 1.39 24.93
CA SER A 34 22.02 0.17 25.15
C SER A 34 22.27 -0.63 23.87
N ALA A 35 21.71 -0.23 22.74
CA ALA A 35 21.95 -0.90 21.45
C ALA A 35 23.46 -0.88 21.12
N GLN A 36 23.95 -1.98 20.54
CA GLN A 36 25.38 -2.13 20.24
C GLN A 36 25.94 -1.00 19.37
N GLY A 37 25.19 -0.55 18.35
CA GLY A 37 25.59 0.56 17.49
C GLY A 37 25.69 1.89 18.24
N LYS A 38 24.76 2.15 19.16
CA LYS A 38 24.77 3.36 20.00
C LYS A 38 25.96 3.36 20.97
N ARG A 39 26.22 2.23 21.63
CA ARG A 39 27.37 2.11 22.53
C ARG A 39 28.70 2.33 21.82
N ARG A 40 28.88 1.75 20.63
CA ARG A 40 30.08 1.97 19.79
C ARG A 40 30.25 3.42 19.38
N TYR A 41 29.15 4.06 18.99
CA TYR A 41 29.16 5.48 18.61
C TYR A 41 29.54 6.36 19.79
N ASP A 42 28.90 6.15 20.95
CA ASP A 42 29.17 6.95 22.16
C ASP A 42 30.63 6.79 22.63
N LYS A 43 31.16 5.56 22.61
CA LYS A 43 32.60 5.32 22.90
C LYS A 43 33.53 6.06 21.93
N LYS A 44 33.17 6.07 20.63
CA LYS A 44 33.97 6.79 19.63
C LYS A 44 33.88 8.31 19.78
N GLN A 45 32.72 8.85 20.15
CA GLN A 45 32.50 10.27 20.38
C GLN A 45 33.15 10.77 21.68
N ALA A 46 33.33 9.91 22.67
CA ALA A 46 34.04 10.25 23.91
C ALA A 46 35.57 10.46 23.70
N GLY A 47 36.10 9.99 22.57
CA GLY A 47 37.52 10.17 22.22
C GLY A 47 37.82 11.52 21.64
N LEU A 48 39.13 11.77 21.43
CA LEU A 48 39.62 12.98 20.73
C LEU A 48 39.22 12.92 19.25
N GLY A 49 38.89 14.07 18.63
CA GLY A 49 38.67 14.20 17.20
C GLY A 49 37.28 14.73 16.77
N GLY A 50 36.43 15.16 17.71
CA GLY A 50 35.12 15.77 17.45
C GLY A 50 34.11 14.80 16.83
N GLN A 51 33.26 15.28 15.93
CA GLN A 51 32.19 14.45 15.30
C GLN A 51 32.81 13.39 14.40
N THR A 52 32.63 12.13 14.75
CA THR A 52 33.27 10.98 14.08
C THR A 52 32.45 10.36 12.94
N LYS A 53 31.14 10.65 12.85
CA LYS A 53 30.27 10.16 11.80
C LYS A 53 29.51 11.32 11.14
N PRO A 54 29.22 11.24 9.82
CA PRO A 54 28.45 12.28 9.14
C PRO A 54 27.05 12.36 9.71
N VAL A 55 26.56 13.59 9.93
CA VAL A 55 25.19 13.88 10.35
C VAL A 55 24.43 14.47 9.17
N PHE A 56 23.30 13.86 8.82
CA PHE A 56 22.48 14.29 7.71
C PHE A 56 21.64 15.51 8.10
N HIS A 57 21.89 16.66 7.47
CA HIS A 57 21.16 17.90 7.71
C HIS A 57 20.22 18.30 6.58
N LYS A 58 20.46 17.87 5.35
CA LYS A 58 19.70 18.27 4.16
C LYS A 58 18.46 17.40 3.96
N LYS A 59 17.31 17.84 4.46
CA LYS A 59 16.03 17.16 4.28
C LYS A 59 15.33 17.68 3.02
N ALA A 60 15.41 16.94 1.90
CA ALA A 60 14.79 17.32 0.64
C ALA A 60 13.27 17.07 0.56
N LYS A 61 12.77 16.05 1.26
CA LYS A 61 11.36 15.66 1.19
C LYS A 61 10.56 16.23 2.36
N THR A 62 9.46 16.92 2.06
CA THR A 62 8.54 17.50 3.06
C THR A 62 7.57 16.48 3.65
N THR A 63 7.28 15.38 2.95
CA THR A 63 6.31 14.35 3.34
C THR A 63 6.95 12.99 3.53
N LYS A 64 6.42 12.18 4.43
CA LYS A 64 6.81 10.79 4.66
C LYS A 64 5.72 9.83 4.18
N LYS A 65 6.09 8.60 3.78
CA LYS A 65 5.12 7.51 3.59
C LYS A 65 4.51 7.17 4.94
N ILE A 66 3.19 7.18 5.01
CA ILE A 66 2.48 6.75 6.21
C ILE A 66 2.37 5.25 6.18
N VAL A 67 2.64 4.62 7.32
CA VAL A 67 2.52 3.17 7.49
C VAL A 67 1.38 2.89 8.46
N LEU A 68 0.42 2.12 8.01
CA LEU A 68 -0.66 1.63 8.85
C LEU A 68 -0.26 0.32 9.53
N LYS A 69 -0.57 0.22 10.80
CA LYS A 69 -0.41 -0.99 11.58
C LYS A 69 -1.79 -1.56 11.87
N PHE A 70 -2.06 -2.73 11.29
CA PHE A 70 -3.27 -3.50 11.53
C PHE A 70 -3.02 -4.50 12.66
N GLU A 71 -3.86 -4.49 13.66
CA GLU A 71 -3.81 -5.44 14.76
C GLU A 71 -5.12 -6.22 14.84
N CYS A 72 -5.06 -7.54 14.68
CA CYS A 72 -6.23 -8.40 14.76
C CYS A 72 -6.80 -8.38 16.18
N THR A 73 -8.12 -8.20 16.32
CA THR A 73 -8.79 -8.18 17.65
C THR A 73 -8.75 -9.54 18.33
N MET A 74 -8.78 -10.64 17.55
CA MET A 74 -8.85 -12.00 18.07
C MET A 74 -7.49 -12.51 18.55
N CYS A 75 -6.46 -12.42 17.72
CA CYS A 75 -5.16 -13.05 17.98
C CYS A 75 -4.01 -12.07 18.20
N LYS A 76 -4.27 -10.77 18.19
CA LYS A 76 -3.26 -9.71 18.35
C LYS A 76 -2.14 -9.73 17.28
N ALA A 77 -2.31 -10.52 16.21
CA ALA A 77 -1.36 -10.54 15.11
C ALA A 77 -1.30 -9.16 14.43
N LYS A 78 -0.08 -8.71 14.16
CA LYS A 78 0.18 -7.37 13.61
C LYS A 78 0.64 -7.47 12.17
N ARG A 79 0.11 -6.58 11.31
CA ARG A 79 0.52 -6.43 9.92
C ARG A 79 0.73 -4.96 9.60
N MET A 80 1.70 -4.65 8.77
CA MET A 80 1.98 -3.29 8.34
C MET A 80 1.70 -3.13 6.85
N LYS A 81 1.10 -1.98 6.47
CA LYS A 81 0.85 -1.61 5.07
C LYS A 81 1.25 -0.15 4.87
N PRO A 82 2.24 0.14 4.02
CA PRO A 82 2.56 1.52 3.64
C PRO A 82 1.52 2.07 2.68
N ILE A 83 1.23 3.37 2.81
CA ILE A 83 0.35 4.13 1.91
C ILE A 83 1.18 5.14 1.12
N LYS A 84 0.56 5.80 0.14
CA LYS A 84 1.16 6.93 -0.60
C LYS A 84 1.56 8.05 0.36
N ARG A 85 2.49 8.90 -0.07
CA ARG A 85 2.90 10.10 0.67
C ARG A 85 1.75 11.07 0.80
N THR A 86 1.51 11.55 2.01
CA THR A 86 0.46 12.53 2.32
C THR A 86 0.98 13.57 3.28
N LYS A 87 0.46 14.79 3.21
CA LYS A 87 0.75 15.85 4.20
C LYS A 87 0.01 15.59 5.50
N GLN A 88 -1.27 15.26 5.41
CA GLN A 88 -2.16 15.05 6.55
C GLN A 88 -2.78 13.66 6.51
N PHE A 89 -2.84 13.01 7.65
CA PHE A 89 -3.46 11.71 7.86
C PHE A 89 -4.28 11.76 9.15
N GLU A 90 -5.56 11.45 9.05
CA GLU A 90 -6.47 11.41 10.18
C GLU A 90 -7.19 10.06 10.24
N PRO A 91 -7.07 9.34 11.35
CA PRO A 91 -7.89 8.15 11.59
C PRO A 91 -9.29 8.59 12.03
N SER A 92 -10.32 8.33 11.22
CA SER A 92 -11.70 8.65 11.55
C SER A 92 -12.44 7.47 12.16
N GLU A 93 -13.44 7.74 12.98
CA GLU A 93 -14.36 6.71 13.46
C GLU A 93 -15.48 6.44 12.45
N HIS A 94 -15.85 7.44 11.69
CA HIS A 94 -16.79 7.33 10.58
C HIS A 94 -16.07 6.99 9.27
N ILE A 95 -16.51 5.93 8.63
CA ILE A 95 -16.32 5.74 7.20
C ILE A 95 -17.26 6.76 6.57
N LEU A 96 -16.74 7.88 6.10
CA LEU A 96 -17.41 8.57 5.02
C LEU A 96 -17.41 7.55 3.89
N ALA A 97 -18.58 7.03 3.57
CA ALA A 97 -18.77 6.13 2.45
C ALA A 97 -18.14 6.80 1.24
N VAL A 98 -17.04 6.21 0.76
CA VAL A 98 -16.42 6.64 -0.49
C VAL A 98 -17.19 5.90 -1.57
N ASP A 99 -18.47 6.27 -1.74
CA ASP A 99 -19.33 5.77 -2.82
C ASP A 99 -18.87 6.28 -4.19
N GLU A 100 -17.80 7.09 -4.21
CA GLU A 100 -17.23 7.63 -5.46
C GLU A 100 -16.20 6.71 -6.13
N PHE A 101 -15.78 5.60 -5.52
CA PHE A 101 -14.75 4.74 -6.12
C PHE A 101 -15.32 3.54 -6.88
N GLU A 102 -16.61 3.25 -6.78
CA GLU A 102 -17.27 2.19 -7.54
C GLU A 102 -17.77 2.64 -8.91
N ASN A 103 -17.77 3.95 -9.17
CA ASN A 103 -18.30 4.49 -10.44
C ASN A 103 -17.27 4.58 -11.58
N MET A 104 -16.04 4.09 -11.38
CA MET A 104 -15.03 4.02 -12.47
C MET A 104 -14.90 2.65 -13.14
N HIS A 105 -15.64 1.65 -12.71
CA HIS A 105 -15.64 0.33 -13.36
C HIS A 105 -16.89 0.02 -14.19
N THR A 106 -17.86 0.94 -14.28
CA THR A 106 -19.05 0.74 -15.13
C THR A 106 -19.00 1.44 -16.47
N PHE A 107 -17.81 1.87 -16.92
CA PHE A 107 -17.69 2.48 -18.25
C PHE A 107 -16.94 1.56 -19.23
N VAL A 108 -17.30 0.29 -19.34
CA VAL A 108 -17.15 -0.51 -20.56
C VAL A 108 -18.19 -1.62 -20.57
N SER A 109 -19.43 -1.25 -20.80
CA SER A 109 -20.37 -2.12 -21.46
C SER A 109 -21.16 -1.26 -22.45
N ARG A 110 -20.54 -1.05 -23.62
CA ARG A 110 -21.32 -0.65 -24.78
C ARG A 110 -22.26 -1.78 -25.11
N PRO A 111 -23.56 -1.57 -25.18
CA PRO A 111 -24.45 -2.54 -25.84
C PRO A 111 -24.14 -2.46 -27.34
N LEU A 112 -23.62 -3.57 -27.87
CA LEU A 112 -23.62 -3.81 -29.31
C LEU A 112 -25.06 -4.15 -29.70
N SER A 113 -25.82 -3.16 -30.15
CA SER A 113 -26.99 -3.36 -30.98
C SER A 113 -27.37 -2.04 -31.66
N THR A 114 -26.67 -1.69 -32.71
CA THR A 114 -27.27 -0.95 -33.80
C THR A 114 -27.51 -1.94 -34.91
N LEU A 115 -28.75 -2.35 -35.03
CA LEU A 115 -29.25 -2.98 -36.25
C LEU A 115 -29.23 -1.91 -37.32
N ASP A 116 -28.39 -2.08 -38.33
CA ASP A 116 -28.47 -1.31 -39.55
C ASP A 116 -29.68 -1.77 -40.36
N ASP A 117 -30.36 -0.84 -40.95
CA ASP A 117 -31.65 -0.99 -41.68
C ASP A 117 -31.60 -1.90 -42.92
N GLN A 118 -30.54 -2.71 -43.07
CA GLN A 118 -30.40 -3.63 -44.23
C GLN A 118 -30.08 -5.08 -43.93
N GLY A 119 -30.25 -5.53 -42.70
CA GLY A 119 -30.40 -6.97 -42.41
C GLY A 119 -29.26 -7.91 -42.87
N LEU A 120 -28.02 -7.43 -43.06
CA LEU A 120 -26.91 -8.30 -43.41
C LEU A 120 -25.95 -8.49 -42.21
N LEU A 121 -25.87 -9.75 -41.78
CA LEU A 121 -24.88 -10.18 -40.79
C LEU A 121 -23.50 -10.24 -41.45
N HIS A 122 -22.62 -9.33 -41.13
CA HIS A 122 -21.22 -9.46 -41.46
C HIS A 122 -20.50 -10.18 -40.31
N VAL A 123 -20.12 -11.42 -40.56
CA VAL A 123 -19.36 -12.25 -39.62
C VAL A 123 -17.89 -12.11 -40.02
N ASP A 124 -17.17 -11.25 -39.32
CA ASP A 124 -15.71 -11.23 -39.43
C ASP A 124 -15.15 -12.43 -38.62
N GLY A 125 -14.59 -13.38 -39.36
CA GLY A 125 -13.99 -14.57 -38.83
C GLY A 125 -12.68 -14.29 -38.07
N PRO A 126 -12.31 -15.13 -37.09
CA PRO A 126 -11.05 -15.01 -36.37
C PRO A 126 -9.89 -15.41 -37.29
N GLY A 127 -8.98 -14.47 -37.51
CA GLY A 127 -7.71 -14.73 -38.14
C GLY A 127 -6.86 -15.68 -37.29
N LEU A 128 -6.59 -16.83 -37.87
CA LEU A 128 -5.57 -17.79 -37.47
C LEU A 128 -4.20 -17.10 -37.41
N PHE A 129 -3.62 -17.05 -36.23
CA PHE A 129 -2.16 -16.81 -36.12
C PHE A 129 -1.52 -18.11 -35.69
N SER A 130 -0.83 -18.69 -36.66
CA SER A 130 -0.07 -19.93 -36.59
C SER A 130 1.17 -19.79 -35.71
N GLU A 131 1.37 -20.88 -35.02
CA GLU A 131 2.55 -21.39 -34.35
C GLU A 131 3.90 -21.17 -35.05
N ASP A 132 4.88 -21.43 -34.25
CA ASP A 132 6.28 -21.83 -34.47
C ASP A 132 7.31 -20.80 -34.09
N ARG A 133 7.87 -21.02 -32.90
CA ARG A 133 9.35 -21.12 -32.81
C ARG A 133 9.79 -21.90 -31.56
N LEU A 134 10.08 -23.16 -31.78
CA LEU A 134 11.12 -23.92 -31.08
C LEU A 134 12.43 -23.11 -31.02
N CYS A 135 13.05 -23.04 -29.88
CA CYS A 135 14.48 -22.82 -29.78
C CYS A 135 15.05 -23.71 -28.68
N SER A 136 15.70 -24.79 -29.15
CA SER A 136 16.68 -25.59 -28.43
C SER A 136 17.96 -24.77 -28.24
N GLN A 137 18.49 -24.75 -27.08
CA GLN A 137 19.86 -25.00 -26.58
C GLN A 137 19.99 -24.50 -25.16
#